data_8079d2054b5f7b1281300f6076c35b46
#
_entry.id   8079d2054b5f7b1281300f6076c35b46
#
_cell.length_a   1.000
_cell.length_b   1.000
_cell.length_c   1.000
_cell.angle_alpha   90.00
_cell.angle_beta   90.00
_cell.angle_gamma   90.00
#
_symmetry.space_group_name_H-M   'P 1'
#
loop_
_entity.id
_entity.type
_entity.pdbx_description
1 polymer ?
#
loop_
_entity_poly.entity_id
_entity_poly.type
_entity_poly.pdbx_seq_one_letter_code
_entity_poly.pdbx_strand_id
1 'polypeptide(L)'
;LEIPGIRCDKLLKKVLDLLVKTINPFIDYDLSYDMANCETVLINSNFNCGFYINRDKLLDILKYKYHIDCIFDACQYPGIQCKYDYKDENEKDYRISFMIFRTGSILIVGKCDEDVLNIIYDYIKNLLIQEYHLINIKCTDPVKDVNKKKKLKKKVIYIDNNNEI
;
A
#
# COMPACT_ATOMS: atom_id res chain seq x y z
N LEU A 1 15.69 9.02 -9.91
CA LEU A 1 14.27 9.32 -10.15
C LEU A 1 13.41 8.26 -9.46
N GLU A 2 12.40 8.68 -8.69
CA GLU A 2 11.39 7.79 -8.10
C GLU A 2 10.04 8.00 -8.80
N ILE A 3 9.41 6.92 -9.23
CA ILE A 3 8.13 6.97 -9.93
C ILE A 3 7.13 6.09 -9.16
N PRO A 4 6.28 6.67 -8.32
CA PRO A 4 5.28 5.91 -7.57
C PRO A 4 4.10 5.49 -8.45
N GLY A 5 3.40 4.42 -8.03
CA GLY A 5 2.16 3.98 -8.66
C GLY A 5 2.31 3.15 -9.92
N ILE A 6 3.51 2.76 -10.28
CA ILE A 6 3.79 1.84 -11.39
C ILE A 6 3.33 0.42 -10.98
N ARG A 7 2.61 -0.25 -11.88
CA ARG A 7 2.04 -1.58 -11.65
C ARG A 7 2.65 -2.69 -12.52
N CYS A 8 3.40 -2.32 -13.55
CA CYS A 8 4.09 -3.27 -14.41
C CYS A 8 5.17 -2.57 -15.25
N ASP A 9 6.17 -3.31 -15.71
CA ASP A 9 7.31 -2.82 -16.49
C ASP A 9 6.89 -2.13 -17.79
N LYS A 10 5.83 -2.63 -18.45
CA LYS A 10 5.30 -2.01 -19.66
C LYS A 10 4.81 -0.57 -19.42
N LEU A 11 4.21 -0.31 -18.25
CA LEU A 11 3.77 1.02 -17.87
C LEU A 11 4.98 1.88 -17.51
N LEU A 12 5.95 1.33 -16.76
CA LEU A 12 7.19 2.02 -16.41
C LEU A 12 7.90 2.52 -17.66
N LYS A 13 8.09 1.63 -18.65
CA LYS A 13 8.74 1.99 -19.93
C LYS A 13 8.02 3.14 -20.63
N LYS A 14 6.69 3.08 -20.72
CA LYS A 14 5.92 4.18 -21.33
C LYS A 14 6.08 5.52 -20.62
N VAL A 15 6.14 5.49 -19.29
CA VAL A 15 6.32 6.71 -18.48
C VAL A 15 7.72 7.26 -18.70
N LEU A 16 8.74 6.42 -18.72
CA LEU A 16 10.12 6.83 -18.97
C LEU A 16 10.33 7.37 -20.39
N ASP A 17 9.77 6.71 -21.41
CA ASP A 17 9.78 7.20 -22.80
C ASP A 17 9.13 8.59 -22.92
N LEU A 18 7.98 8.78 -22.24
CA LEU A 18 7.30 10.08 -22.24
C LEU A 18 8.13 11.15 -21.52
N LEU A 19 8.74 10.80 -20.40
CA LEU A 19 9.60 11.70 -19.61
C LEU A 19 10.78 12.19 -20.45
N VAL A 20 11.53 11.25 -21.04
CA VAL A 20 12.67 11.56 -21.92
C VAL A 20 12.25 12.45 -23.07
N LYS A 21 11.17 12.08 -23.78
CA LYS A 21 10.63 12.88 -24.89
C LYS A 21 10.24 14.30 -24.45
N THR A 22 9.75 14.46 -23.23
CA THR A 22 9.30 15.76 -22.72
C THR A 22 10.46 16.64 -22.30
N ILE A 23 11.52 16.06 -21.72
CA ILE A 23 12.65 16.81 -21.14
C ILE A 23 13.71 17.14 -22.17
N ASN A 24 14.02 16.23 -23.10
CA ASN A 24 15.10 16.43 -24.08
C ASN A 24 15.07 17.78 -24.85
N PRO A 25 13.89 18.32 -25.22
CA PRO A 25 13.86 19.64 -25.89
C PRO A 25 14.35 20.84 -25.05
N PHE A 26 14.49 20.65 -23.72
CA PHE A 26 14.82 21.72 -22.76
C PHE A 26 16.22 21.59 -22.16
N ILE A 27 17.01 20.61 -22.61
CA ILE A 27 18.36 20.34 -22.07
C ILE A 27 19.36 20.22 -23.23
N ASP A 28 20.63 20.55 -22.97
CA ASP A 28 21.70 20.58 -23.99
C ASP A 28 22.37 19.20 -24.20
N TYR A 29 21.90 18.14 -23.55
CA TYR A 29 22.42 16.79 -23.69
C TYR A 29 21.28 15.78 -23.93
N ASP A 30 21.58 14.66 -24.54
CA ASP A 30 20.59 13.62 -24.84
C ASP A 30 20.34 12.77 -23.56
N LEU A 31 19.18 13.01 -22.93
CA LEU A 31 18.72 12.22 -21.79
C LEU A 31 18.24 10.85 -22.29
N SER A 32 18.76 9.80 -21.66
CA SER A 32 18.32 8.44 -21.89
C SER A 32 18.17 7.68 -20.57
N TYR A 33 17.55 6.51 -20.60
CA TYR A 33 17.44 5.64 -19.44
C TYR A 33 17.80 4.19 -19.81
N ASP A 34 18.24 3.43 -18.81
CA ASP A 34 18.49 2.01 -18.95
C ASP A 34 17.58 1.24 -17.99
N MET A 35 16.76 0.34 -18.53
CA MET A 35 15.86 -0.52 -17.75
C MET A 35 16.60 -1.48 -16.82
N ALA A 36 17.85 -1.86 -17.15
CA ALA A 36 18.67 -2.71 -16.29
C ALA A 36 19.05 -2.03 -14.96
N ASN A 37 19.02 -0.71 -14.93
CA ASN A 37 19.30 0.10 -13.73
C ASN A 37 18.01 0.48 -12.96
N CYS A 38 16.85 -0.04 -13.36
CA CYS A 38 15.60 0.18 -12.65
C CYS A 38 15.44 -0.85 -11.53
N GLU A 39 15.12 -0.40 -10.32
CA GLU A 39 14.83 -1.27 -9.20
C GLU A 39 13.48 -0.96 -8.57
N THR A 40 12.85 -1.97 -8.02
CA THR A 40 11.65 -1.79 -7.16
C THR A 40 12.09 -1.37 -5.78
N VAL A 41 11.87 -0.10 -5.45
CA VAL A 41 12.24 0.47 -4.14
C VAL A 41 11.23 0.04 -3.07
N LEU A 42 9.95 0.00 -3.43
CA LEU A 42 8.86 -0.29 -2.50
C LEU A 42 7.65 -0.85 -3.24
N ILE A 43 7.05 -1.91 -2.70
CA ILE A 43 5.73 -2.38 -3.09
C ILE A 43 4.72 -1.93 -2.03
N ASN A 44 3.59 -1.38 -2.48
CA ASN A 44 2.44 -1.05 -1.66
C ASN A 44 1.22 -1.80 -2.19
N SER A 45 0.72 -2.74 -1.40
CA SER A 45 -0.43 -3.57 -1.72
C SER A 45 -1.53 -3.41 -0.68
N ASN A 46 -2.78 -3.66 -1.06
CA ASN A 46 -3.89 -3.65 -0.12
C ASN A 46 -4.93 -4.72 -0.46
N PHE A 47 -5.59 -5.19 0.59
CA PHE A 47 -6.76 -6.06 0.46
C PHE A 47 -7.78 -5.77 1.57
N ASN A 48 -8.95 -6.39 1.50
CA ASN A 48 -9.97 -6.29 2.54
C ASN A 48 -10.40 -7.70 2.97
N CYS A 49 -10.43 -7.95 4.28
CA CYS A 49 -10.81 -9.25 4.84
C CYS A 49 -12.34 -9.50 4.86
N GLY A 50 -13.15 -8.48 4.54
CA GLY A 50 -14.60 -8.61 4.43
C GLY A 50 -15.39 -8.47 5.72
N PHE A 51 -14.73 -8.17 6.85
CA PHE A 51 -15.39 -7.99 8.15
C PHE A 51 -14.74 -6.88 8.97
N TYR A 52 -15.49 -6.36 9.96
CA TYR A 52 -14.97 -5.34 10.87
C TYR A 52 -14.17 -5.97 12.00
N ILE A 53 -13.03 -5.35 12.32
CA ILE A 53 -12.04 -5.88 13.24
C ILE A 53 -12.04 -5.13 14.58
N ASN A 54 -12.07 -5.88 15.67
CA ASN A 54 -11.75 -5.38 17.00
C ASN A 54 -10.22 -5.24 17.13
N ARG A 55 -9.75 -4.00 16.98
CA ARG A 55 -8.32 -3.70 16.93
C ARG A 55 -7.62 -3.98 18.26
N ASP A 56 -8.26 -3.72 19.38
CA ASP A 56 -7.67 -3.92 20.72
C ASP A 56 -7.42 -5.42 20.96
N LYS A 57 -8.43 -6.26 20.69
CA LYS A 57 -8.26 -7.73 20.79
C LYS A 57 -7.23 -8.27 19.82
N LEU A 58 -7.25 -7.77 18.56
CA LEU A 58 -6.29 -8.20 17.56
C LEU A 58 -4.86 -7.79 17.94
N LEU A 59 -4.66 -6.59 18.50
CA LEU A 59 -3.37 -6.12 18.98
C LEU A 59 -2.76 -7.08 20.01
N ASP A 60 -3.57 -7.51 20.98
CA ASP A 60 -3.12 -8.45 22.00
C ASP A 60 -2.76 -9.81 21.38
N ILE A 61 -3.57 -10.30 20.46
CA ILE A 61 -3.32 -11.56 19.74
C ILE A 61 -2.01 -11.47 18.94
N LEU A 62 -1.82 -10.40 18.18
CA LEU A 62 -0.60 -10.20 17.39
C LEU A 62 0.65 -10.16 18.26
N LYS A 63 0.61 -9.44 19.39
CA LYS A 63 1.73 -9.32 20.32
C LYS A 63 2.04 -10.61 21.07
N TYR A 64 1.01 -11.20 21.69
CA TYR A 64 1.24 -12.26 22.68
C TYR A 64 1.16 -13.67 22.10
N LYS A 65 0.38 -13.88 21.03
CA LYS A 65 0.25 -15.19 20.39
C LYS A 65 1.19 -15.34 19.19
N TYR A 66 1.29 -14.30 18.35
CA TYR A 66 2.08 -14.35 17.13
C TYR A 66 3.44 -13.66 17.24
N HIS A 67 3.71 -13.00 18.37
CA HIS A 67 4.97 -12.32 18.66
C HIS A 67 5.37 -11.30 17.57
N ILE A 68 4.37 -10.65 16.97
CA ILE A 68 4.58 -9.63 15.94
C ILE A 68 4.82 -8.28 16.63
N ASP A 69 5.86 -7.56 16.21
CA ASP A 69 6.10 -6.19 16.64
C ASP A 69 5.01 -5.28 16.08
N CYS A 70 4.11 -4.81 16.93
CA CYS A 70 2.99 -3.98 16.52
C CYS A 70 2.62 -2.94 17.57
N ILE A 71 2.16 -1.80 17.09
CA ILE A 71 1.67 -0.67 17.89
C ILE A 71 0.30 -0.22 17.39
N PHE A 72 -0.51 0.26 18.33
CA PHE A 72 -1.78 0.88 18.04
C PHE A 72 -2.04 2.05 19.00
N ASP A 73 -2.18 3.24 18.43
CA ASP A 73 -2.64 4.45 19.12
C ASP A 73 -3.69 5.11 18.22
N ALA A 74 -4.95 5.00 18.63
CA ALA A 74 -6.08 5.51 17.86
C ALA A 74 -6.05 7.04 17.66
N CYS A 75 -5.34 7.78 18.51
CA CYS A 75 -5.20 9.24 18.41
C CYS A 75 -4.19 9.64 17.33
N GLN A 76 -3.15 8.82 17.14
CA GLN A 76 -2.10 9.09 16.16
C GLN A 76 -2.41 8.49 14.80
N TYR A 77 -2.86 7.23 14.78
CA TYR A 77 -3.10 6.50 13.53
C TYR A 77 -4.25 5.49 13.67
N PRO A 78 -5.18 5.43 12.70
CA PRO A 78 -6.39 4.62 12.82
C PRO A 78 -6.18 3.12 12.65
N GLY A 79 -5.01 2.66 12.22
CA GLY A 79 -4.67 1.25 12.01
C GLY A 79 -3.68 0.72 13.03
N ILE A 80 -3.74 -0.59 13.30
CA ILE A 80 -2.64 -1.30 13.98
C ILE A 80 -1.46 -1.30 13.00
N GLN A 81 -0.32 -0.77 13.41
CA GLN A 81 0.91 -0.78 12.63
C GLN A 81 1.77 -1.95 13.07
N CYS A 82 2.11 -2.83 12.15
CA CYS A 82 2.89 -4.04 12.40
C CYS A 82 4.17 -4.05 11.59
N LYS A 83 5.22 -4.63 12.17
CA LYS A 83 6.47 -4.96 11.49
C LYS A 83 6.66 -6.47 11.56
N TYR A 84 6.97 -7.05 10.44
CA TYR A 84 7.17 -8.48 10.29
C TYR A 84 8.48 -8.74 9.57
N ASP A 85 9.38 -9.43 10.25
CA ASP A 85 10.64 -9.86 9.70
C ASP A 85 10.44 -11.25 9.10
N TYR A 86 10.65 -11.38 7.79
CA TYR A 86 10.53 -12.61 7.04
C TYR A 86 11.88 -12.98 6.43
N LYS A 87 12.23 -14.24 6.51
CA LYS A 87 13.44 -14.80 5.91
C LYS A 87 13.03 -15.80 4.85
N ASP A 88 13.53 -15.62 3.62
CA ASP A 88 13.24 -16.54 2.54
C ASP A 88 14.13 -17.79 2.58
N GLU A 89 13.93 -18.71 1.64
CA GLU A 89 14.71 -19.95 1.49
C GLU A 89 16.19 -19.71 1.19
N ASN A 90 16.54 -18.53 0.68
CA ASN A 90 17.91 -18.11 0.38
C ASN A 90 18.56 -17.36 1.52
N GLU A 91 17.94 -17.39 2.72
CA GLU A 91 18.39 -16.68 3.91
C GLU A 91 18.37 -15.14 3.79
N LYS A 92 17.68 -14.59 2.78
CA LYS A 92 17.52 -13.15 2.62
C LYS A 92 16.45 -12.61 3.57
N ASP A 93 16.82 -11.59 4.32
CA ASP A 93 15.95 -10.95 5.29
C ASP A 93 15.09 -9.86 4.62
N TYR A 94 13.80 -9.90 4.91
CA TYR A 94 12.83 -8.90 4.49
C TYR A 94 12.13 -8.31 5.69
N ARG A 95 12.08 -7.00 5.79
CA ARG A 95 11.31 -6.30 6.80
C ARG A 95 10.09 -5.65 6.16
N ILE A 96 8.93 -6.25 6.39
CA ILE A 96 7.66 -5.85 5.80
C ILE A 96 6.81 -5.17 6.87
N SER A 97 6.23 -4.04 6.53
CA SER A 97 5.24 -3.38 7.38
C SER A 97 3.83 -3.69 6.87
N PHE A 98 2.91 -3.95 7.78
CA PHE A 98 1.51 -4.03 7.43
C PHE A 98 0.63 -3.30 8.43
N MET A 99 -0.50 -2.80 7.96
CA MET A 99 -1.41 -1.99 8.75
C MET A 99 -2.81 -2.56 8.66
N ILE A 100 -3.44 -2.78 9.80
CA ILE A 100 -4.77 -3.37 9.89
C ILE A 100 -5.76 -2.36 10.41
N PHE A 101 -6.79 -2.06 9.62
CA PHE A 101 -7.82 -1.08 9.96
C PHE A 101 -9.08 -1.74 10.49
N ARG A 102 -9.84 -1.02 11.33
CA ARG A 102 -11.14 -1.46 11.84
C ARG A 102 -12.09 -1.92 10.75
N THR A 103 -12.04 -1.32 9.57
CA THR A 103 -12.92 -1.62 8.42
C THR A 103 -12.59 -2.93 7.71
N GLY A 104 -11.58 -3.67 8.19
CA GLY A 104 -11.09 -4.88 7.52
C GLY A 104 -10.15 -4.60 6.34
N SER A 105 -9.81 -3.35 6.10
CA SER A 105 -8.78 -2.99 5.11
C SER A 105 -7.40 -3.26 5.69
N ILE A 106 -6.52 -3.87 4.90
CA ILE A 106 -5.14 -4.16 5.25
C ILE A 106 -4.24 -3.57 4.18
N LEU A 107 -3.17 -2.89 4.61
CA LEU A 107 -2.08 -2.43 3.75
C LEU A 107 -0.84 -3.27 4.05
N ILE A 108 -0.10 -3.65 2.99
CA ILE A 108 1.21 -4.30 3.09
C ILE A 108 2.21 -3.44 2.33
N VAL A 109 3.30 -3.06 2.99
CA VAL A 109 4.30 -2.14 2.44
C VAL A 109 5.68 -2.67 2.75
N GLY A 110 6.52 -2.80 1.72
CA GLY A 110 7.91 -3.23 1.92
C GLY A 110 8.73 -3.26 0.65
N LYS A 111 10.04 -3.35 0.80
CA LYS A 111 10.96 -3.66 -0.28
C LYS A 111 11.06 -5.17 -0.40
N CYS A 112 10.31 -5.76 -1.31
CA CYS A 112 10.26 -7.20 -1.56
C CYS A 112 9.86 -7.49 -3.00
N ASP A 113 10.00 -8.74 -3.39
CA ASP A 113 9.50 -9.25 -4.67
C ASP A 113 8.02 -9.64 -4.54
N GLU A 114 7.34 -9.87 -5.66
CA GLU A 114 5.92 -10.22 -5.70
C GLU A 114 5.64 -11.57 -5.00
N ASP A 115 6.56 -12.52 -5.12
CA ASP A 115 6.45 -13.83 -4.47
C ASP A 115 6.47 -13.70 -2.95
N VAL A 116 7.39 -12.92 -2.40
CA VAL A 116 7.45 -12.61 -0.97
C VAL A 116 6.19 -11.88 -0.51
N LEU A 117 5.71 -10.91 -1.32
CA LEU A 117 4.46 -10.21 -1.03
C LEU A 117 3.27 -11.18 -0.90
N ASN A 118 3.17 -12.16 -1.81
CA ASN A 118 2.11 -13.17 -1.79
C ASN A 118 2.20 -14.07 -0.55
N ILE A 119 3.39 -14.47 -0.14
CA ILE A 119 3.61 -15.25 1.09
C ILE A 119 3.11 -14.45 2.31
N ILE A 120 3.48 -13.19 2.41
CA ILE A 120 3.05 -12.31 3.51
C ILE A 120 1.54 -12.09 3.48
N TYR A 121 0.95 -11.88 2.30
CA TYR A 121 -0.50 -11.79 2.13
C TYR A 121 -1.22 -13.03 2.67
N ASP A 122 -0.78 -14.22 2.26
CA ASP A 122 -1.40 -15.48 2.70
C ASP A 122 -1.21 -15.71 4.20
N TYR A 123 -0.06 -15.35 4.77
CA TYR A 123 0.18 -15.38 6.20
C TYR A 123 -0.84 -14.51 6.97
N ILE A 124 -0.95 -13.23 6.59
CA ILE A 124 -1.88 -12.29 7.27
C ILE A 124 -3.33 -12.75 7.10
N LYS A 125 -3.73 -13.16 5.90
CA LYS A 125 -5.07 -13.66 5.60
C LYS A 125 -5.41 -14.86 6.47
N ASN A 126 -4.53 -15.87 6.56
CA ASN A 126 -4.74 -17.07 7.36
C ASN A 126 -4.83 -16.74 8.86
N LEU A 127 -3.98 -15.86 9.36
CA LEU A 127 -4.05 -15.36 10.72
C LEU A 127 -5.42 -14.72 11.03
N LEU A 128 -5.90 -13.84 10.16
CA LEU A 128 -7.20 -13.18 10.34
C LEU A 128 -8.38 -14.17 10.29
N ILE A 129 -8.30 -15.21 9.45
CA ILE A 129 -9.30 -16.28 9.38
C ILE A 129 -9.30 -17.11 10.66
N GLN A 130 -8.13 -17.50 11.17
CA GLN A 130 -8.00 -18.29 12.41
C GLN A 130 -8.57 -17.54 13.62
N GLU A 131 -8.32 -16.24 13.70
CA GLU A 131 -8.76 -15.41 14.82
C GLU A 131 -10.14 -14.78 14.62
N TYR A 132 -10.81 -15.06 13.52
CA TYR A 132 -12.09 -14.44 13.12
C TYR A 132 -13.10 -14.37 14.26
N HIS A 133 -13.32 -15.47 14.98
CA HIS A 133 -14.34 -15.54 16.04
C HIS A 133 -14.05 -14.62 17.22
N LEU A 134 -12.77 -14.30 17.46
CA LEU A 134 -12.36 -13.43 18.57
C LEU A 134 -12.34 -11.95 18.18
N ILE A 135 -12.01 -11.66 16.91
CA ILE A 135 -11.75 -10.30 16.44
C ILE A 135 -12.90 -9.69 15.64
N ASN A 136 -13.84 -10.49 15.14
CA ASN A 136 -14.95 -9.97 14.35
C ASN A 136 -15.90 -9.14 15.20
N ILE A 137 -16.22 -7.94 14.72
CA ILE A 137 -17.28 -7.08 15.27
C ILE A 137 -18.49 -7.21 14.35
N LYS A 138 -19.58 -7.74 14.89
CA LYS A 138 -20.88 -7.68 14.21
C LYS A 138 -21.29 -6.20 14.15
N CYS A 139 -21.28 -5.59 12.96
CA CYS A 139 -21.86 -4.27 12.78
C CYS A 139 -23.38 -4.36 12.97
N THR A 140 -23.87 -3.75 14.02
CA THR A 140 -25.30 -3.48 14.23
C THR A 140 -25.75 -2.20 13.52
N ASP A 141 -24.83 -1.48 12.89
CA ASP A 141 -25.15 -0.29 12.10
C ASP A 141 -25.87 -0.70 10.80
N PRO A 142 -26.97 -0.06 10.46
CA PRO A 142 -27.65 -0.31 9.19
C PRO A 142 -26.66 -0.06 8.06
N VAL A 143 -26.61 -1.00 7.12
CA VAL A 143 -25.81 -0.91 5.89
C VAL A 143 -26.07 0.45 5.26
N LYS A 144 -25.15 1.39 5.43
CA LYS A 144 -25.18 2.64 4.68
C LYS A 144 -24.99 2.25 3.22
N ASP A 145 -26.05 2.45 2.45
CA ASP A 145 -26.08 2.20 1.02
C ASP A 145 -24.75 2.49 0.34
N VAL A 146 -24.12 1.46 -0.20
CA VAL A 146 -22.86 1.53 -0.95
C VAL A 146 -23.00 2.35 -2.25
N ASN A 147 -24.23 2.80 -2.55
CA ASN A 147 -24.59 3.59 -3.73
C ASN A 147 -24.40 5.11 -3.59
N LYS A 148 -23.75 5.60 -2.54
CA LYS A 148 -23.32 7.00 -2.56
C LYS A 148 -22.19 7.16 -3.59
N LYS A 149 -22.58 7.51 -4.83
CA LYS A 149 -21.66 7.98 -5.88
C LYS A 149 -20.68 8.95 -5.23
N LYS A 150 -19.38 8.59 -5.21
CA LYS A 150 -18.32 9.49 -4.76
C LYS A 150 -18.48 10.80 -5.52
N LYS A 151 -18.81 11.87 -4.83
CA LYS A 151 -18.84 13.22 -5.43
C LYS A 151 -17.42 13.49 -5.94
N LEU A 152 -17.24 13.51 -7.24
CA LEU A 152 -16.01 13.96 -7.87
C LEU A 152 -15.75 15.39 -7.42
N LYS A 153 -14.70 15.61 -6.66
CA LYS A 153 -14.20 16.95 -6.35
C LYS A 153 -13.60 17.51 -7.65
N LYS A 154 -14.36 18.33 -8.36
CA LYS A 154 -13.83 19.09 -9.49
C LYS A 154 -13.07 20.30 -8.93
N LYS A 155 -11.77 20.38 -9.24
CA LYS A 155 -10.97 21.58 -9.04
C LYS A 155 -10.83 22.24 -10.41
N VAL A 156 -11.37 23.45 -10.56
CA VAL A 156 -11.21 24.24 -11.76
C VAL A 156 -10.04 25.19 -11.52
N ILE A 157 -9.03 25.11 -12.35
CA ILE A 157 -7.89 26.03 -12.35
C ILE A 157 -8.11 26.96 -13.54
N TYR A 158 -8.26 28.25 -13.28
CA TYR A 158 -8.25 29.29 -14.30
C TYR A 158 -6.81 29.70 -14.56
N ILE A 159 -6.36 29.59 -15.80
CA ILE A 159 -5.08 30.12 -16.25
C ILE A 159 -5.40 31.40 -16.99
N ASP A 160 -5.03 32.54 -16.40
CA ASP A 160 -5.09 33.82 -17.10
C ASP A 160 -3.95 33.90 -18.12
N ASN A 161 -4.29 33.93 -19.40
CA ASN A 161 -3.34 34.10 -20.51
C ASN A 161 -2.98 35.58 -20.77
N ASN A 162 -3.20 36.49 -19.81
CA ASN A 162 -2.85 37.88 -19.94
C ASN A 162 -1.45 38.12 -19.39
N ASN A 163 -0.42 37.73 -20.15
CA ASN A 163 0.88 38.36 -20.11
C ASN A 163 1.40 38.46 -21.57
N GLU A 164 0.84 39.38 -22.31
CA GLU A 164 1.56 40.06 -23.36
C GLU A 164 2.44 41.13 -22.70
N ILE A 165 3.74 40.96 -22.81
CA ILE A 165 4.74 42.05 -22.74
C ILE A 165 5.58 41.96 -24.00
#